data_eee720e9bab3081cd6866ba3e07d4f85
#
_entry.id   eee720e9bab3081cd6866ba3e07d4f85
#
_cell.length_a   1.000
_cell.length_b   1.000
_cell.length_c   1.000
_cell.angle_alpha   90.00
_cell.angle_beta   90.00
_cell.angle_gamma   90.00
#
_symmetry.space_group_name_H-M   'P 1'
#
loop_
_entity.id
_entity.type
_entity.pdbx_description
1 polymer ?
#
loop_
_entity_poly.entity_id
_entity_poly.type
_entity_poly.pdbx_seq_one_letter_code
_entity_poly.pdbx_strand_id
1 'polypeptide(L)'
;MKKLSQNLNSDFISAANRLAGRNARRKVVAYVESYDDVFFWSNLLRRLETPDCYFEVMLPSRDSLCKGKKIALSNRLGARLGDSMIACVDADYDYLMQGATETSRTVCTSPYVFHTYVYAIENYQCYAPALHNVCVMATLNDHRLFDFEAFLGDYSETIWPLLVWSVWAYRYGRYPSFSLLDFYRVVQIERLNYYHPEQTIEQLRRRVNAKVSRLQRLFPQGRQTYKPLREELLALGLTPRTAYLYMRGHDLFDGVVGPMLGGVCEALRRERERDIRRLAGHEVQLQNELSAYRHAVAPVEEMLRKHTGYENSEPYRRVQDDIRRFLERGKATPPPAAARPAPPAAED
;
A
#
# COMPACT_ATOMS: atom_id res chain seq x y z
N MET A 1 -19.93 21.70 24.87
CA MET A 1 -19.24 20.46 25.27
C MET A 1 -18.43 19.94 24.07
N LYS A 2 -17.12 19.70 24.21
CA LYS A 2 -16.34 19.06 23.17
C LYS A 2 -16.81 17.61 23.04
N LYS A 3 -17.07 17.13 21.82
CA LYS A 3 -17.47 15.73 21.59
C LYS A 3 -16.37 14.78 22.08
N LEU A 4 -16.72 13.60 22.61
CA LEU A 4 -15.78 12.61 23.15
C LEU A 4 -14.70 12.23 22.11
N SER A 5 -15.08 12.15 20.83
CA SER A 5 -14.18 11.89 19.70
C SER A 5 -13.07 12.95 19.51
N GLN A 6 -13.25 14.17 20.02
CA GLN A 6 -12.25 15.25 19.95
C GLN A 6 -11.18 15.14 21.05
N ASN A 7 -11.41 14.33 22.07
CA ASN A 7 -10.51 14.15 23.21
C ASN A 7 -9.76 12.81 23.17
N LEU A 8 -10.03 11.93 22.19
CA LEU A 8 -9.29 10.69 22.01
C LEU A 8 -7.85 10.99 21.61
N ASN A 9 -6.91 10.62 22.48
CA ASN A 9 -5.47 10.69 22.26
C ASN A 9 -4.79 9.51 22.96
N SER A 10 -3.49 9.33 22.74
CA SER A 10 -2.70 8.24 23.35
C SER A 10 -2.81 8.22 24.87
N ASP A 11 -2.81 9.38 25.54
CA ASP A 11 -2.88 9.46 27.00
C ASP A 11 -4.23 8.99 27.54
N PHE A 12 -5.33 9.36 26.84
CA PHE A 12 -6.67 8.89 27.21
C PHE A 12 -6.78 7.36 27.09
N ILE A 13 -6.25 6.79 26.00
CA ILE A 13 -6.26 5.33 25.81
C ILE A 13 -5.34 4.65 26.82
N SER A 14 -4.17 5.24 27.10
CA SER A 14 -3.26 4.76 28.14
C SER A 14 -3.92 4.77 29.53
N ALA A 15 -4.67 5.81 29.86
CA ALA A 15 -5.43 5.86 31.11
C ALA A 15 -6.52 4.78 31.15
N ALA A 16 -7.25 4.57 30.07
CA ALA A 16 -8.24 3.49 29.96
C ALA A 16 -7.60 2.10 30.10
N ASN A 17 -6.44 1.87 29.51
CA ASN A 17 -5.67 0.63 29.66
C ASN A 17 -5.24 0.38 31.12
N ARG A 18 -4.90 1.43 31.89
CA ARG A 18 -4.53 1.31 33.31
C ARG A 18 -5.72 0.97 34.20
N LEU A 19 -6.90 1.42 33.85
CA LEU A 19 -8.16 1.13 34.57
C LEU A 19 -8.70 -0.26 34.25
N ALA A 20 -8.22 -0.90 33.20
CA ALA A 20 -8.59 -2.26 32.84
C ALA A 20 -8.04 -3.28 33.86
N GLY A 21 -8.70 -4.41 33.99
CA GLY A 21 -8.28 -5.47 34.92
C GLY A 21 -6.86 -5.97 34.67
N ARG A 22 -6.22 -6.52 35.74
CA ARG A 22 -4.80 -6.93 35.75
C ARG A 22 -4.40 -7.87 34.58
N ASN A 23 -5.35 -8.62 34.03
CA ASN A 23 -5.14 -9.58 32.93
C ASN A 23 -5.66 -9.03 31.59
N ALA A 24 -6.05 -7.75 31.51
CA ALA A 24 -6.55 -7.17 30.26
C ALA A 24 -5.38 -6.82 29.32
N ARG A 25 -5.51 -7.21 28.07
CA ARG A 25 -4.54 -6.85 27.04
C ARG A 25 -4.52 -5.33 26.82
N ARG A 26 -3.34 -4.74 26.67
CA ARG A 26 -3.18 -3.33 26.33
C ARG A 26 -3.75 -3.08 24.93
N LYS A 27 -4.63 -2.10 24.80
CA LYS A 27 -5.15 -1.65 23.52
C LYS A 27 -4.24 -0.59 22.92
N VAL A 28 -3.89 -0.76 21.64
CA VAL A 28 -3.28 0.27 20.79
C VAL A 28 -4.26 0.60 19.66
N VAL A 29 -4.64 1.86 19.54
CA VAL A 29 -5.51 2.32 18.45
C VAL A 29 -4.65 2.68 17.26
N ALA A 30 -4.95 2.09 16.10
CA ALA A 30 -4.30 2.37 14.83
C ALA A 30 -5.26 3.14 13.92
N TYR A 31 -4.96 4.41 13.66
CA TYR A 31 -5.71 5.21 12.69
C TYR A 31 -5.25 4.91 11.27
N VAL A 32 -6.22 4.73 10.35
CA VAL A 32 -6.02 4.56 8.91
C VAL A 32 -6.72 5.68 8.13
N GLU A 33 -6.33 5.90 6.88
CA GLU A 33 -6.81 7.03 6.08
C GLU A 33 -8.21 6.82 5.50
N SER A 34 -8.50 5.58 5.06
CA SER A 34 -9.73 5.23 4.35
C SER A 34 -10.31 3.87 4.76
N TYR A 35 -11.50 3.56 4.27
CA TYR A 35 -12.12 2.24 4.46
C TYR A 35 -11.33 1.12 3.75
N ASP A 36 -10.69 1.43 2.62
CA ASP A 36 -9.92 0.46 1.84
C ASP A 36 -8.68 0.00 2.61
N ASP A 37 -8.12 0.86 3.47
CA ASP A 37 -6.94 0.58 4.30
C ASP A 37 -7.23 -0.40 5.44
N VAL A 38 -8.49 -0.48 5.90
CA VAL A 38 -8.85 -1.27 7.09
C VAL A 38 -8.45 -2.72 6.96
N PHE A 39 -8.71 -3.34 5.80
CA PHE A 39 -8.38 -4.76 5.59
C PHE A 39 -6.87 -5.00 5.62
N PHE A 40 -6.09 -4.19 4.91
CA PHE A 40 -4.64 -4.31 4.85
C PHE A 40 -4.00 -4.16 6.23
N TRP A 41 -4.28 -3.04 6.92
CA TRP A 41 -3.68 -2.76 8.22
C TRP A 41 -4.18 -3.69 9.32
N SER A 42 -5.46 -4.10 9.31
CA SER A 42 -5.98 -5.07 10.27
C SER A 42 -5.27 -6.42 10.13
N ASN A 43 -5.05 -6.91 8.91
CA ASN A 43 -4.34 -8.17 8.67
C ASN A 43 -2.89 -8.09 9.16
N LEU A 44 -2.19 -7.00 8.83
CA LEU A 44 -0.81 -6.80 9.23
C LEU A 44 -0.67 -6.72 10.77
N LEU A 45 -1.46 -5.87 11.39
CA LEU A 45 -1.40 -5.60 12.83
C LEU A 45 -1.81 -6.82 13.66
N ARG A 46 -2.88 -7.53 13.27
CA ARG A 46 -3.36 -8.73 13.97
C ARG A 46 -2.30 -9.82 14.06
N ARG A 47 -1.46 -9.98 13.05
CA ARG A 47 -0.36 -10.96 13.05
C ARG A 47 0.78 -10.60 14.02
N LEU A 48 0.85 -9.34 14.43
CA LEU A 48 1.87 -8.83 15.36
C LEU A 48 1.34 -8.66 16.78
N GLU A 49 0.07 -8.99 17.02
CA GLU A 49 -0.49 -8.98 18.38
C GLU A 49 0.25 -9.95 19.31
N THR A 50 0.28 -9.59 20.58
CA THR A 50 0.91 -10.39 21.63
C THR A 50 -0.12 -10.76 22.70
N PRO A 51 0.17 -11.70 23.60
CA PRO A 51 -0.71 -11.96 24.76
C PRO A 51 -1.02 -10.69 25.58
N ASP A 52 -0.12 -9.69 25.57
CA ASP A 52 -0.25 -8.48 26.38
C ASP A 52 -0.78 -7.27 25.59
N CYS A 53 -0.83 -7.33 24.25
CA CYS A 53 -1.17 -6.18 23.40
C CYS A 53 -1.99 -6.59 22.18
N TYR A 54 -3.03 -5.81 21.87
CA TYR A 54 -3.81 -5.94 20.64
C TYR A 54 -4.02 -4.58 19.97
N PHE A 55 -4.38 -4.61 18.69
CA PHE A 55 -4.64 -3.41 17.91
C PHE A 55 -6.13 -3.27 17.58
N GLU A 56 -6.62 -2.04 17.61
CA GLU A 56 -7.94 -1.67 17.13
C GLU A 56 -7.79 -0.67 16.00
N VAL A 57 -8.13 -1.08 14.78
CA VAL A 57 -8.07 -0.20 13.60
C VAL A 57 -9.29 0.70 13.58
N MET A 58 -9.05 2.00 13.49
CA MET A 58 -10.10 3.04 13.50
C MET A 58 -9.91 4.03 12.36
N LEU A 59 -11.03 4.45 11.81
CA LEU A 59 -11.07 5.58 10.87
C LEU A 59 -11.16 6.91 11.64
N PRO A 60 -10.63 8.00 11.08
CA PRO A 60 -10.87 9.33 11.60
C PRO A 60 -12.39 9.60 11.69
N SER A 61 -12.85 10.23 12.79
CA SER A 61 -14.26 10.58 12.94
C SER A 61 -14.71 11.58 11.86
N ARG A 62 -16.01 11.58 11.51
CA ARG A 62 -16.58 12.46 10.47
C ARG A 62 -16.28 13.95 10.68
N ASP A 63 -16.09 14.40 11.90
CA ASP A 63 -15.72 15.78 12.23
C ASP A 63 -14.25 16.11 11.93
N SER A 64 -13.41 15.11 11.62
CA SER A 64 -12.00 15.23 11.20
C SER A 64 -11.74 14.79 9.76
N LEU A 65 -12.80 14.50 8.99
CA LEU A 65 -12.73 14.24 7.54
C LEU A 65 -12.39 15.52 6.75
N CYS A 66 -11.40 16.27 7.18
CA CYS A 66 -10.71 17.18 6.31
C CYS A 66 -9.99 16.33 5.27
N LYS A 67 -10.44 16.39 4.04
CA LYS A 67 -9.90 15.66 2.91
C LYS A 67 -8.38 15.88 2.80
N GLY A 68 -7.64 14.82 2.94
CA GLY A 68 -6.21 14.77 2.66
C GLY A 68 -5.35 14.40 3.88
N LYS A 69 -4.52 13.39 3.69
CA LYS A 69 -3.46 12.87 4.56
C LYS A 69 -2.65 13.97 5.28
N LYS A 70 -2.29 15.05 4.56
CA LYS A 70 -1.49 16.18 5.07
C LYS A 70 -2.11 16.91 6.25
N ILE A 71 -3.44 17.02 6.31
CA ILE A 71 -4.15 17.74 7.36
C ILE A 71 -4.38 16.83 8.59
N ALA A 72 -4.58 15.54 8.37
CA ALA A 72 -4.75 14.59 9.47
C ALA A 72 -3.43 14.38 10.25
N LEU A 73 -2.28 14.32 9.57
CA LEU A 73 -0.99 14.09 10.20
C LEU A 73 -0.33 15.35 10.78
N SER A 74 -0.55 16.55 10.16
CA SER A 74 0.31 17.70 10.43
C SER A 74 0.03 18.46 11.74
N ASN A 75 -1.21 18.60 12.20
CA ASN A 75 -1.47 19.50 13.34
C ASN A 75 -2.46 18.99 14.42
N ARG A 76 -3.30 17.99 14.14
CA ARG A 76 -4.27 17.48 15.12
C ARG A 76 -4.03 16.04 15.54
N LEU A 77 -3.61 15.18 14.60
CA LEU A 77 -3.33 13.80 14.91
C LEU A 77 -1.92 13.64 15.49
N GLY A 78 -0.91 14.33 14.97
CA GLY A 78 0.47 14.22 15.45
C GLY A 78 0.62 14.45 16.96
N ALA A 79 -0.08 15.45 17.51
CA ALA A 79 -0.10 15.73 18.95
C ALA A 79 -0.90 14.70 19.79
N ARG A 80 -1.61 13.76 19.15
CA ARG A 80 -2.41 12.72 19.82
C ARG A 80 -1.75 11.35 19.76
N LEU A 81 -0.76 11.16 18.88
CA LEU A 81 -0.05 9.89 18.72
C LEU A 81 0.84 9.63 19.92
N GLY A 82 1.12 8.36 20.18
CA GLY A 82 1.93 7.90 21.28
C GLY A 82 1.85 6.38 21.42
N ASP A 83 2.31 5.85 22.56
CA ASP A 83 2.41 4.41 22.78
C ASP A 83 1.08 3.65 22.72
N SER A 84 -0.06 4.32 22.87
CA SER A 84 -1.39 3.71 22.79
C SER A 84 -2.19 4.17 21.56
N MET A 85 -1.63 5.03 20.71
CA MET A 85 -2.27 5.52 19.50
C MET A 85 -1.25 5.76 18.40
N ILE A 86 -1.38 5.05 17.29
CA ILE A 86 -0.49 5.14 16.12
C ILE A 86 -1.28 5.58 14.89
N ALA A 87 -0.57 6.06 13.87
CA ALA A 87 -1.12 6.32 12.54
C ALA A 87 -0.51 5.35 11.52
N CYS A 88 -1.35 4.80 10.66
CA CYS A 88 -0.99 3.91 9.57
C CYS A 88 -1.41 4.57 8.26
N VAL A 89 -0.46 4.88 7.39
CA VAL A 89 -0.67 5.76 6.23
C VAL A 89 -0.01 5.21 4.97
N ASP A 90 -0.48 5.66 3.83
CA ASP A 90 0.23 5.44 2.57
C ASP A 90 1.52 6.28 2.54
N ALA A 91 2.58 5.75 1.96
CA ALA A 91 3.83 6.49 1.82
C ALA A 91 3.72 7.62 0.79
N ASP A 92 2.94 7.45 -0.26
CA ASP A 92 2.97 8.31 -1.45
C ASP A 92 4.45 8.53 -1.91
N TYR A 93 4.82 9.78 -2.20
CA TYR A 93 6.23 10.14 -2.39
C TYR A 93 6.93 10.57 -1.09
N ASP A 94 6.25 10.61 0.06
CA ASP A 94 6.84 11.08 1.30
C ASP A 94 8.05 10.23 1.72
N TYR A 95 7.97 8.90 1.57
CA TYR A 95 9.13 8.02 1.79
C TYR A 95 10.29 8.34 0.84
N LEU A 96 10.02 8.65 -0.44
CA LEU A 96 11.06 8.96 -1.42
C LEU A 96 11.66 10.37 -1.25
N MET A 97 10.96 11.24 -0.52
CA MET A 97 11.42 12.60 -0.22
C MET A 97 12.40 12.66 0.93
N GLN A 98 12.47 11.66 1.82
CA GLN A 98 13.42 11.58 2.94
C GLN A 98 13.54 12.87 3.74
N GLY A 99 12.41 13.47 4.13
CA GLY A 99 12.35 14.69 4.92
C GLY A 99 12.45 16.00 4.14
N ALA A 100 12.48 15.97 2.80
CA ALA A 100 12.51 17.18 1.99
C ALA A 100 11.24 18.03 2.08
N THR A 101 10.11 17.44 2.50
CA THR A 101 8.86 18.14 2.83
C THR A 101 8.52 17.94 4.31
N GLU A 102 7.67 18.81 4.87
CA GLU A 102 7.22 18.68 6.27
C GLU A 102 6.48 17.34 6.48
N THR A 103 5.60 16.97 5.56
CA THR A 103 4.87 15.67 5.62
C THR A 103 5.83 14.50 5.56
N SER A 104 6.77 14.50 4.61
CA SER A 104 7.79 13.47 4.48
C SER A 104 8.63 13.34 5.76
N ARG A 105 9.00 14.47 6.38
CA ARG A 105 9.73 14.46 7.65
C ARG A 105 8.92 13.75 8.73
N THR A 106 7.64 14.10 8.89
CA THR A 106 6.75 13.46 9.86
C THR A 106 6.60 11.97 9.59
N VAL A 107 6.34 11.58 8.34
CA VAL A 107 6.15 10.17 7.93
C VAL A 107 7.41 9.34 8.18
N CYS A 108 8.60 9.89 7.87
CA CYS A 108 9.86 9.13 7.96
C CYS A 108 10.50 9.13 9.37
N THR A 109 10.16 10.10 10.24
CA THR A 109 10.88 10.22 11.53
C THR A 109 10.01 10.02 12.76
N SER A 110 8.67 10.09 12.65
CA SER A 110 7.80 9.88 13.78
C SER A 110 7.80 8.41 14.22
N PRO A 111 8.05 8.11 15.51
CA PRO A 111 8.04 6.74 16.00
C PRO A 111 6.64 6.13 16.11
N TYR A 112 5.60 6.90 15.82
CA TYR A 112 4.19 6.52 15.92
C TYR A 112 3.45 6.60 14.60
N VAL A 113 4.16 6.86 13.50
CA VAL A 113 3.61 6.86 12.14
C VAL A 113 4.24 5.71 11.36
N PHE A 114 3.40 4.80 10.89
CA PHE A 114 3.79 3.66 10.06
C PHE A 114 3.28 3.87 8.65
N HIS A 115 4.12 3.64 7.68
CA HIS A 115 3.79 3.86 6.27
C HIS A 115 4.07 2.63 5.42
N THR A 116 3.49 2.58 4.24
CA THR A 116 3.53 1.42 3.36
C THR A 116 4.90 1.13 2.74
N TYR A 117 5.91 2.01 2.82
CA TYR A 117 7.17 1.99 2.07
C TYR A 117 6.97 2.08 0.55
N VAL A 118 6.09 1.28 -0.05
CA VAL A 118 5.59 1.46 -1.41
C VAL A 118 4.63 2.64 -1.48
N TYR A 119 4.20 3.06 -2.68
CA TYR A 119 3.40 4.29 -2.80
C TYR A 119 2.12 4.24 -1.95
N ALA A 120 1.32 3.17 -2.08
CA ALA A 120 0.06 2.97 -1.37
C ALA A 120 -0.25 1.46 -1.20
N ILE A 121 -1.35 1.12 -0.54
CA ILE A 121 -1.75 -0.28 -0.34
C ILE A 121 -2.04 -1.00 -1.67
N GLU A 122 -2.54 -0.31 -2.70
CA GLU A 122 -2.78 -0.90 -4.01
C GLU A 122 -1.51 -1.44 -4.66
N ASN A 123 -0.34 -0.86 -4.35
CA ASN A 123 0.92 -1.38 -4.86
C ASN A 123 1.25 -2.76 -4.28
N TYR A 124 0.83 -3.06 -3.04
CA TYR A 124 0.88 -4.41 -2.48
C TYR A 124 -0.11 -5.34 -3.17
N GLN A 125 -1.35 -4.89 -3.39
CA GLN A 125 -2.36 -5.67 -4.11
C GLN A 125 -1.89 -6.03 -5.53
N CYS A 126 -1.09 -5.15 -6.15
CA CYS A 126 -0.48 -5.34 -7.47
C CYS A 126 0.89 -6.05 -7.43
N TYR A 127 1.27 -6.72 -6.34
CA TYR A 127 2.56 -7.39 -6.21
C TYR A 127 2.70 -8.55 -7.18
N ALA A 128 3.62 -8.44 -8.15
CA ALA A 128 3.73 -9.35 -9.29
C ALA A 128 3.77 -10.85 -8.94
N PRO A 129 4.56 -11.31 -7.94
CA PRO A 129 4.61 -12.72 -7.57
C PRO A 129 3.27 -13.31 -7.09
N ALA A 130 2.32 -12.47 -6.68
CA ALA A 130 1.02 -12.92 -6.19
C ALA A 130 -0.07 -12.98 -7.26
N LEU A 131 0.12 -12.36 -8.43
CA LEU A 131 -0.94 -12.16 -9.42
C LEU A 131 -1.43 -13.45 -10.07
N HIS A 132 -0.56 -14.46 -10.24
CA HIS A 132 -1.02 -15.76 -10.71
C HIS A 132 -2.07 -16.37 -9.76
N ASN A 133 -1.83 -16.28 -8.45
CA ASN A 133 -2.80 -16.78 -7.47
C ASN A 133 -4.12 -15.99 -7.50
N VAL A 134 -4.08 -14.69 -7.81
CA VAL A 134 -5.31 -13.90 -8.05
C VAL A 134 -6.09 -14.45 -9.23
N CYS A 135 -5.42 -14.84 -10.33
CA CYS A 135 -6.07 -15.50 -11.45
C CYS A 135 -6.72 -16.83 -11.03
N VAL A 136 -6.00 -17.65 -10.25
CA VAL A 136 -6.56 -18.94 -9.75
C VAL A 136 -7.81 -18.70 -8.91
N MET A 137 -7.78 -17.74 -7.98
CA MET A 137 -8.94 -17.39 -7.15
C MET A 137 -10.14 -16.89 -7.97
N ALA A 138 -9.88 -16.12 -9.02
CA ALA A 138 -10.91 -15.52 -9.86
C ALA A 138 -11.48 -16.46 -10.92
N THR A 139 -10.74 -17.50 -11.34
CA THR A 139 -11.10 -18.31 -12.52
C THR A 139 -11.18 -19.81 -12.22
N LEU A 140 -10.72 -20.24 -11.05
CA LEU A 140 -10.60 -21.66 -10.68
C LEU A 140 -9.82 -22.47 -11.73
N ASN A 141 -8.84 -21.83 -12.35
CA ASN A 141 -7.93 -22.42 -13.33
C ASN A 141 -6.49 -22.04 -12.97
N ASP A 142 -5.63 -23.00 -12.73
CA ASP A 142 -4.25 -22.85 -12.30
C ASP A 142 -3.24 -22.88 -13.46
N HIS A 143 -3.70 -22.91 -14.70
CA HIS A 143 -2.85 -22.85 -15.87
C HIS A 143 -2.07 -21.55 -15.93
N ARG A 144 -0.74 -21.62 -16.08
CA ARG A 144 0.14 -20.45 -16.18
C ARG A 144 0.20 -19.92 -17.62
N LEU A 145 -0.81 -19.13 -17.97
CA LEU A 145 -0.90 -18.52 -19.31
C LEU A 145 0.03 -17.32 -19.49
N PHE A 146 0.40 -16.63 -18.39
CA PHE A 146 1.14 -15.37 -18.46
C PHE A 146 2.14 -15.26 -17.30
N ASP A 147 3.35 -14.77 -17.59
CA ASP A 147 4.39 -14.49 -16.60
C ASP A 147 4.29 -13.03 -16.12
N PHE A 148 3.56 -12.83 -15.02
CA PHE A 148 3.36 -11.52 -14.42
C PHE A 148 4.64 -10.91 -13.87
N GLU A 149 5.54 -11.73 -13.32
CA GLU A 149 6.80 -11.25 -12.74
C GLU A 149 7.75 -10.75 -13.81
N ALA A 150 7.92 -11.52 -14.88
CA ALA A 150 8.75 -11.10 -16.01
C ALA A 150 8.19 -9.82 -16.62
N PHE A 151 6.89 -9.79 -16.93
CA PHE A 151 6.26 -8.63 -17.57
C PHE A 151 6.33 -7.35 -16.72
N LEU A 152 5.93 -7.41 -15.43
CA LEU A 152 5.98 -6.24 -14.56
C LEU A 152 7.41 -5.81 -14.23
N GLY A 153 8.38 -6.74 -14.25
CA GLY A 153 9.80 -6.41 -14.20
C GLY A 153 10.24 -5.57 -15.40
N ASP A 154 9.91 -5.99 -16.61
CA ASP A 154 10.25 -5.30 -17.86
C ASP A 154 9.50 -3.98 -18.02
N TYR A 155 8.22 -3.95 -17.60
CA TYR A 155 7.43 -2.74 -17.47
C TYR A 155 8.12 -1.73 -16.54
N SER A 156 8.51 -2.20 -15.37
CA SER A 156 9.16 -1.44 -14.32
C SER A 156 10.49 -0.83 -14.79
N GLU A 157 11.36 -1.63 -15.40
CA GLU A 157 12.61 -1.14 -16.01
C GLU A 157 12.37 -0.07 -17.07
N THR A 158 11.31 -0.25 -17.86
CA THR A 158 10.95 0.69 -18.92
C THR A 158 10.48 2.02 -18.34
N ILE A 159 9.68 2.03 -17.29
CA ILE A 159 9.17 3.27 -16.67
C ILE A 159 10.16 3.93 -15.72
N TRP A 160 11.19 3.21 -15.25
CA TRP A 160 12.15 3.69 -14.25
C TRP A 160 12.72 5.09 -14.52
N PRO A 161 13.23 5.39 -15.72
CA PRO A 161 13.77 6.73 -16.00
C PRO A 161 12.72 7.83 -15.83
N LEU A 162 11.46 7.55 -16.19
CA LEU A 162 10.36 8.50 -16.09
C LEU A 162 9.88 8.66 -14.65
N LEU A 163 9.88 7.57 -13.85
CA LEU A 163 9.58 7.62 -12.42
C LEU A 163 10.57 8.52 -11.67
N VAL A 164 11.86 8.36 -11.95
CA VAL A 164 12.90 9.25 -11.37
C VAL A 164 12.62 10.72 -11.72
N TRP A 165 12.20 11.03 -12.96
CA TRP A 165 11.78 12.38 -13.35
C TRP A 165 10.50 12.84 -12.63
N SER A 166 9.56 11.95 -12.34
CA SER A 166 8.35 12.27 -11.59
C SER A 166 8.69 12.65 -10.15
N VAL A 167 9.51 11.85 -9.48
CA VAL A 167 10.02 12.15 -8.13
C VAL A 167 10.84 13.43 -8.12
N TRP A 168 11.68 13.64 -9.15
CA TRP A 168 12.44 14.88 -9.34
C TRP A 168 11.53 16.10 -9.46
N ALA A 169 10.51 16.03 -10.29
CA ALA A 169 9.55 17.13 -10.49
C ALA A 169 8.83 17.48 -9.18
N TYR A 170 8.48 16.48 -8.39
CA TYR A 170 7.87 16.66 -7.09
C TYR A 170 8.85 17.33 -6.10
N ARG A 171 10.08 16.81 -5.98
CA ARG A 171 11.11 17.30 -5.06
C ARG A 171 11.53 18.76 -5.35
N TYR A 172 11.61 19.13 -6.61
CA TYR A 172 12.08 20.45 -7.05
C TYR A 172 10.95 21.44 -7.40
N GLY A 173 9.71 21.15 -6.98
CA GLY A 173 8.58 22.07 -7.18
C GLY A 173 8.17 22.24 -8.65
N ARG A 174 8.47 21.25 -9.51
CA ARG A 174 8.13 21.25 -10.93
C ARG A 174 6.88 20.42 -11.25
N TYR A 175 6.13 20.05 -10.24
CA TYR A 175 4.89 19.30 -10.37
C TYR A 175 3.88 19.92 -11.37
N PRO A 176 3.69 21.25 -11.47
CA PRO A 176 2.78 21.80 -12.48
C PRO A 176 3.22 21.54 -13.92
N SER A 177 4.51 21.30 -14.16
CA SER A 177 5.07 21.03 -15.50
C SER A 177 5.14 19.52 -15.82
N PHE A 178 5.11 18.68 -14.81
CA PHE A 178 5.05 17.21 -14.94
C PHE A 178 4.35 16.61 -13.71
N SER A 179 3.04 16.48 -13.83
CA SER A 179 2.16 15.95 -12.78
C SER A 179 2.11 14.41 -12.79
N LEU A 180 1.52 13.82 -11.74
CA LEU A 180 1.21 12.38 -11.70
C LEU A 180 0.28 11.96 -12.84
N LEU A 181 -0.67 12.82 -13.24
CA LEU A 181 -1.53 12.55 -14.38
C LEU A 181 -0.74 12.51 -15.70
N ASP A 182 0.26 13.42 -15.86
CA ASP A 182 1.15 13.38 -17.02
C ASP A 182 2.01 12.12 -17.05
N PHE A 183 2.46 11.64 -15.89
CA PHE A 183 3.16 10.36 -15.74
C PHE A 183 2.22 9.22 -16.16
N TYR A 184 1.04 9.13 -15.56
CA TYR A 184 0.05 8.09 -15.84
C TYR A 184 -0.29 7.94 -17.31
N ARG A 185 -0.57 9.06 -18.00
CA ARG A 185 -0.87 9.07 -19.45
C ARG A 185 0.21 8.44 -20.32
N VAL A 186 1.45 8.42 -19.86
CA VAL A 186 2.57 7.80 -20.58
C VAL A 186 2.67 6.31 -20.27
N VAL A 187 2.43 5.92 -19.00
CA VAL A 187 2.76 4.57 -18.51
C VAL A 187 1.59 3.59 -18.51
N GLN A 188 0.34 4.07 -18.65
CA GLN A 188 -0.83 3.20 -18.69
C GLN A 188 -0.77 2.19 -19.84
N ILE A 189 -1.39 1.02 -19.62
CA ILE A 189 -1.52 -0.05 -20.62
C ILE A 189 -2.99 -0.16 -21.01
N GLU A 190 -3.32 0.34 -22.18
CA GLU A 190 -4.71 0.30 -22.70
C GLU A 190 -5.13 -1.12 -23.11
N ARG A 191 -4.20 -1.86 -23.73
CA ARG A 191 -4.41 -3.24 -24.20
C ARG A 191 -3.13 -4.04 -24.01
N LEU A 192 -3.24 -5.18 -23.37
CA LEU A 192 -2.18 -6.17 -23.29
C LEU A 192 -2.41 -7.27 -24.32
N ASN A 193 -1.42 -7.49 -25.18
CA ASN A 193 -1.35 -8.73 -25.94
C ASN A 193 -0.57 -9.75 -25.11
N TYR A 194 -1.29 -10.62 -24.39
CA TYR A 194 -0.66 -11.60 -23.50
C TYR A 194 0.08 -12.74 -24.24
N TYR A 195 -0.11 -12.88 -25.56
CA TYR A 195 0.71 -13.76 -26.38
C TYR A 195 2.00 -13.12 -26.87
N HIS A 196 2.04 -11.79 -26.97
CA HIS A 196 3.19 -11.00 -27.42
C HIS A 196 3.40 -9.78 -26.51
N PRO A 197 3.69 -10.01 -25.20
CA PRO A 197 3.84 -8.94 -24.23
C PRO A 197 4.99 -7.97 -24.54
N GLU A 198 6.02 -8.46 -25.24
CA GLU A 198 7.17 -7.68 -25.71
C GLU A 198 6.77 -6.49 -26.59
N GLN A 199 5.69 -6.63 -27.39
CA GLN A 199 5.18 -5.54 -28.23
C GLN A 199 4.60 -4.40 -27.38
N THR A 200 3.91 -4.74 -26.29
CA THR A 200 3.37 -3.75 -25.34
C THR A 200 4.51 -3.00 -24.66
N ILE A 201 5.55 -3.70 -24.22
CA ILE A 201 6.73 -3.09 -23.61
C ILE A 201 7.48 -2.18 -24.59
N GLU A 202 7.63 -2.58 -25.85
CA GLU A 202 8.30 -1.75 -26.86
C GLU A 202 7.50 -0.46 -27.16
N GLN A 203 6.18 -0.52 -27.24
CA GLN A 203 5.33 0.67 -27.39
C GLN A 203 5.45 1.60 -26.18
N LEU A 204 5.43 1.06 -24.98
CA LEU A 204 5.66 1.79 -23.73
C LEU A 204 7.03 2.48 -23.75
N ARG A 205 8.09 1.76 -24.11
CA ARG A 205 9.47 2.27 -24.18
C ARG A 205 9.56 3.48 -25.10
N ARG A 206 8.91 3.45 -26.27
CA ARG A 206 8.86 4.61 -27.19
C ARG A 206 8.21 5.82 -26.54
N ARG A 207 7.05 5.65 -25.88
CA ARG A 207 6.35 6.74 -25.17
C ARG A 207 7.20 7.32 -24.03
N VAL A 208 7.80 6.46 -23.23
CA VAL A 208 8.67 6.86 -22.11
C VAL A 208 9.88 7.63 -22.61
N ASN A 209 10.60 7.11 -23.62
CA ASN A 209 11.80 7.76 -24.18
C ASN A 209 11.46 9.14 -24.77
N ALA A 210 10.34 9.27 -25.47
CA ALA A 210 9.88 10.54 -26.00
C ALA A 210 9.60 11.56 -24.88
N LYS A 211 8.92 11.13 -23.81
CA LYS A 211 8.62 12.00 -22.65
C LYS A 211 9.89 12.38 -21.89
N VAL A 212 10.79 11.44 -21.62
CA VAL A 212 12.08 11.71 -20.97
C VAL A 212 12.91 12.71 -21.78
N SER A 213 13.02 12.53 -23.09
CA SER A 213 13.73 13.47 -23.98
C SER A 213 13.12 14.87 -23.95
N ARG A 214 11.79 14.97 -23.84
CA ARG A 214 11.10 16.26 -23.68
C ARG A 214 11.42 16.91 -22.33
N LEU A 215 11.41 16.14 -21.23
CA LEU A 215 11.74 16.64 -19.88
C LEU A 215 13.19 17.12 -19.79
N GLN A 216 14.13 16.39 -20.42
CA GLN A 216 15.55 16.79 -20.47
C GLN A 216 15.77 18.10 -21.22
N ARG A 217 14.97 18.37 -22.24
CA ARG A 217 15.00 19.65 -22.96
C ARG A 217 14.34 20.78 -22.18
N LEU A 218 13.24 20.46 -21.47
CA LEU A 218 12.53 21.46 -20.67
C LEU A 218 13.31 21.86 -19.41
N PHE A 219 14.07 20.92 -18.84
CA PHE A 219 14.83 21.10 -17.62
C PHE A 219 16.32 20.74 -17.80
N PRO A 220 17.10 21.55 -18.58
CA PRO A 220 18.52 21.22 -18.82
C PRO A 220 19.35 21.13 -17.54
N GLN A 221 19.07 22.00 -16.56
CA GLN A 221 19.71 21.99 -15.23
C GLN A 221 19.35 20.75 -14.40
N GLY A 222 18.23 20.09 -14.69
CA GLY A 222 17.81 18.87 -14.03
C GLY A 222 18.79 17.71 -14.22
N ARG A 223 19.61 17.73 -15.27
CA ARG A 223 20.61 16.67 -15.53
C ARG A 223 21.62 16.53 -14.38
N GLN A 224 21.99 17.63 -13.72
CA GLN A 224 22.95 17.62 -12.62
C GLN A 224 22.38 16.99 -11.34
N THR A 225 21.08 17.11 -11.11
CA THR A 225 20.39 16.63 -9.90
C THR A 225 19.65 15.31 -10.11
N TYR A 226 19.42 14.91 -11.36
CA TYR A 226 18.75 13.64 -11.70
C TYR A 226 19.58 12.41 -11.30
N LYS A 227 20.89 12.42 -11.62
CA LYS A 227 21.77 11.30 -11.31
C LYS A 227 21.92 11.07 -9.80
N PRO A 228 22.23 12.09 -8.98
CA PRO A 228 22.22 11.96 -7.53
C PRO A 228 20.89 11.44 -6.97
N LEU A 229 19.76 12.00 -7.41
CA LEU A 229 18.45 11.52 -6.98
C LEU A 229 18.23 10.05 -7.32
N ARG A 230 18.60 9.61 -8.52
CA ARG A 230 18.51 8.20 -8.91
C ARG A 230 19.33 7.29 -7.97
N GLU A 231 20.51 7.71 -7.60
CA GLU A 231 21.39 6.99 -6.67
C GLU A 231 20.79 6.94 -5.25
N GLU A 232 20.18 8.04 -4.78
CA GLU A 232 19.44 8.08 -3.52
C GLU A 232 18.26 7.07 -3.53
N LEU A 233 17.47 7.05 -4.61
CA LEU A 233 16.35 6.12 -4.73
C LEU A 233 16.81 4.65 -4.72
N LEU A 234 17.91 4.35 -5.40
CA LEU A 234 18.53 3.01 -5.36
C LEU A 234 18.98 2.64 -3.93
N ALA A 235 19.56 3.58 -3.20
CA ALA A 235 19.97 3.38 -1.80
C ALA A 235 18.79 3.14 -0.84
N LEU A 236 17.60 3.67 -1.15
CA LEU A 236 16.35 3.41 -0.43
C LEU A 236 15.75 2.02 -0.71
N GLY A 237 16.34 1.27 -1.65
CA GLY A 237 15.86 -0.07 -2.03
C GLY A 237 14.96 -0.10 -3.27
N LEU A 238 14.74 1.04 -3.94
CA LEU A 238 14.06 1.03 -5.24
C LEU A 238 15.01 0.48 -6.30
N THR A 239 14.55 -0.50 -7.05
CA THR A 239 15.31 -1.01 -8.19
C THR A 239 14.55 -0.76 -9.49
N PRO A 240 15.23 -0.74 -10.65
CA PRO A 240 14.53 -0.64 -11.93
C PRO A 240 13.41 -1.67 -12.07
N ARG A 241 13.60 -2.91 -11.60
CA ARG A 241 12.61 -3.99 -11.70
C ARG A 241 11.44 -3.87 -10.72
N THR A 242 11.56 -3.05 -9.67
CA THR A 242 10.51 -2.84 -8.64
C THR A 242 9.90 -1.44 -8.68
N ALA A 243 10.27 -0.61 -9.65
CA ALA A 243 9.80 0.78 -9.78
C ALA A 243 8.28 0.91 -9.85
N TYR A 244 7.57 -0.10 -10.38
CA TYR A 244 6.11 -0.12 -10.43
C TYR A 244 5.45 -0.03 -9.03
N LEU A 245 6.13 -0.50 -7.98
CA LEU A 245 5.64 -0.41 -6.60
C LEU A 245 5.64 1.02 -6.04
N TYR A 246 6.27 1.96 -6.71
CA TYR A 246 6.45 3.33 -6.24
C TYR A 246 5.75 4.38 -7.12
N MET A 247 4.98 3.96 -8.11
CA MET A 247 4.04 4.84 -8.81
C MET A 247 2.70 4.90 -8.07
N ARG A 248 1.87 5.91 -8.36
CA ARG A 248 0.58 6.08 -7.69
C ARG A 248 -0.26 4.79 -7.77
N GLY A 249 -0.72 4.30 -6.61
CA GLY A 249 -1.36 2.99 -6.46
C GLY A 249 -2.58 2.79 -7.35
N HIS A 250 -3.52 3.75 -7.37
CA HIS A 250 -4.68 3.70 -8.27
C HIS A 250 -4.28 3.64 -9.76
N ASP A 251 -3.23 4.37 -10.17
CA ASP A 251 -2.76 4.35 -11.57
C ASP A 251 -2.19 2.97 -11.95
N LEU A 252 -1.49 2.32 -11.02
CA LEU A 252 -1.00 0.96 -11.21
C LEU A 252 -2.16 -0.04 -11.28
N PHE A 253 -3.09 0.06 -10.33
CA PHE A 253 -4.21 -0.84 -10.19
C PHE A 253 -5.16 -0.76 -11.39
N ASP A 254 -5.67 0.44 -11.70
CA ASP A 254 -6.69 0.64 -12.72
C ASP A 254 -6.11 0.72 -14.15
N GLY A 255 -4.90 1.24 -14.29
CA GLY A 255 -4.29 1.53 -15.60
C GLY A 255 -3.29 0.50 -16.09
N VAL A 256 -2.89 -0.47 -15.27
CA VAL A 256 -1.87 -1.46 -15.65
C VAL A 256 -2.31 -2.87 -15.25
N VAL A 257 -2.43 -3.15 -13.95
CA VAL A 257 -2.63 -4.52 -13.44
C VAL A 257 -4.06 -5.00 -13.66
N GLY A 258 -5.06 -4.16 -13.42
CA GLY A 258 -6.47 -4.52 -13.62
C GLY A 258 -6.79 -4.93 -15.07
N PRO A 259 -6.46 -4.11 -16.09
CA PRO A 259 -6.62 -4.49 -17.50
C PRO A 259 -5.84 -5.75 -17.89
N MET A 260 -4.63 -5.91 -17.36
CA MET A 260 -3.79 -7.09 -17.61
C MET A 260 -4.43 -8.36 -17.05
N LEU A 261 -4.80 -8.34 -15.77
CA LEU A 261 -5.48 -9.48 -15.12
C LEU A 261 -6.82 -9.79 -15.78
N GLY A 262 -7.61 -8.77 -16.14
CA GLY A 262 -8.88 -8.94 -16.82
C GLY A 262 -8.74 -9.76 -18.10
N GLY A 263 -7.75 -9.43 -18.94
CA GLY A 263 -7.47 -10.14 -20.19
C GLY A 263 -7.02 -11.60 -19.97
N VAL A 264 -6.09 -11.81 -19.03
CA VAL A 264 -5.58 -13.16 -18.71
C VAL A 264 -6.67 -14.02 -18.07
N CYS A 265 -7.43 -13.49 -17.11
CA CYS A 265 -8.52 -14.22 -16.47
C CYS A 265 -9.66 -14.59 -17.44
N GLU A 266 -9.97 -13.69 -18.39
CA GLU A 266 -10.95 -14.01 -19.44
C GLU A 266 -10.47 -15.18 -20.31
N ALA A 267 -9.20 -15.19 -20.71
CA ALA A 267 -8.62 -16.30 -21.46
C ALA A 267 -8.66 -17.62 -20.67
N LEU A 268 -8.32 -17.61 -19.38
CA LEU A 268 -8.37 -18.77 -18.51
C LEU A 268 -9.80 -19.30 -18.31
N ARG A 269 -10.79 -18.41 -18.19
CA ARG A 269 -12.22 -18.80 -18.12
C ARG A 269 -12.68 -19.46 -19.41
N ARG A 270 -12.34 -18.89 -20.57
CA ARG A 270 -12.65 -19.48 -21.88
C ARG A 270 -11.99 -20.85 -22.06
N GLU A 271 -10.77 -21.03 -21.59
CA GLU A 271 -10.08 -22.32 -21.60
C GLU A 271 -10.83 -23.34 -20.77
N ARG A 272 -11.19 -22.99 -19.51
CA ARG A 272 -11.96 -23.89 -18.64
C ARG A 272 -13.33 -24.25 -19.20
N GLU A 273 -14.06 -23.28 -19.77
CA GLU A 273 -15.34 -23.56 -20.43
C GLU A 273 -15.18 -24.48 -21.65
N ARG A 274 -14.09 -24.35 -22.42
CA ARG A 274 -13.81 -25.29 -23.52
C ARG A 274 -13.54 -26.70 -23.03
N ASP A 275 -12.81 -26.85 -21.92
CA ASP A 275 -12.57 -28.17 -21.32
C ASP A 275 -13.86 -28.80 -20.83
N ILE A 276 -14.73 -28.05 -20.17
CA ILE A 276 -16.05 -28.52 -19.76
C ILE A 276 -16.85 -29.02 -20.98
N ARG A 277 -16.90 -28.26 -22.08
CA ARG A 277 -17.60 -28.67 -23.31
C ARG A 277 -17.01 -29.92 -23.93
N ARG A 278 -15.69 -30.10 -23.87
CA ARG A 278 -15.00 -31.27 -24.41
C ARG A 278 -15.26 -32.54 -23.58
N LEU A 279 -15.40 -32.40 -22.26
CA LEU A 279 -15.52 -33.52 -21.33
C LEU A 279 -16.98 -33.95 -21.07
N ALA A 280 -17.95 -33.09 -21.36
CA ALA A 280 -19.38 -33.40 -21.14
C ALA A 280 -19.85 -34.52 -22.04
N GLY A 281 -20.47 -35.54 -21.45
CA GLY A 281 -21.02 -36.69 -22.20
C GLY A 281 -22.37 -36.42 -22.87
N HIS A 282 -23.13 -35.44 -22.37
CA HIS A 282 -24.43 -35.05 -22.92
C HIS A 282 -24.83 -33.63 -22.51
N GLU A 283 -25.81 -33.05 -23.20
CA GLU A 283 -26.19 -31.63 -23.08
C GLU A 283 -26.60 -31.22 -21.67
N VAL A 284 -27.35 -32.04 -20.95
CA VAL A 284 -27.79 -31.73 -19.56
C VAL A 284 -26.59 -31.61 -18.62
N GLN A 285 -25.62 -32.52 -18.73
CA GLN A 285 -24.39 -32.45 -17.97
C GLN A 285 -23.59 -31.20 -18.30
N LEU A 286 -23.48 -30.88 -19.60
CA LEU A 286 -22.79 -29.65 -20.07
C LEU A 286 -23.39 -28.41 -19.43
N GLN A 287 -24.70 -28.24 -19.49
CA GLN A 287 -25.39 -27.07 -18.93
C GLN A 287 -25.20 -26.95 -17.41
N ASN A 288 -25.31 -28.08 -16.71
CA ASN A 288 -25.13 -28.13 -15.26
C ASN A 288 -23.67 -27.72 -14.87
N GLU A 289 -22.67 -28.29 -15.53
CA GLU A 289 -21.26 -28.01 -15.25
C GLU A 289 -20.89 -26.57 -15.60
N LEU A 290 -21.35 -26.04 -16.73
CA LEU A 290 -21.13 -24.63 -17.10
C LEU A 290 -21.80 -23.67 -16.11
N SER A 291 -23.02 -23.98 -15.68
CA SER A 291 -23.73 -23.19 -14.68
C SER A 291 -23.01 -23.22 -13.34
N ALA A 292 -22.61 -24.36 -12.85
CA ALA A 292 -21.86 -24.53 -11.60
C ALA A 292 -20.53 -23.74 -11.65
N TYR A 293 -19.77 -23.89 -12.73
CA TYR A 293 -18.51 -23.14 -12.92
C TYR A 293 -18.73 -21.63 -12.89
N ARG A 294 -19.70 -21.12 -13.66
CA ARG A 294 -19.99 -19.69 -13.74
C ARG A 294 -20.46 -19.08 -12.42
N HIS A 295 -21.12 -19.86 -11.57
CA HIS A 295 -21.50 -19.44 -10.21
C HIS A 295 -20.33 -19.47 -9.23
N ALA A 296 -19.33 -20.30 -9.48
CA ALA A 296 -18.19 -20.46 -8.58
C ALA A 296 -17.06 -19.43 -8.81
N VAL A 297 -16.95 -18.84 -10.03
CA VAL A 297 -15.92 -17.83 -10.33
C VAL A 297 -16.21 -16.50 -9.64
N ALA A 298 -15.14 -15.78 -9.30
CA ALA A 298 -15.22 -14.51 -8.58
C ALA A 298 -14.81 -13.32 -9.47
N PRO A 299 -15.27 -12.09 -9.15
CA PRO A 299 -14.78 -10.87 -9.81
C PRO A 299 -13.27 -10.69 -9.61
N VAL A 300 -12.54 -10.43 -10.69
CA VAL A 300 -11.06 -10.29 -10.67
C VAL A 300 -10.63 -9.16 -9.75
N GLU A 301 -11.28 -7.99 -9.84
CA GLU A 301 -10.97 -6.83 -9.03
C GLU A 301 -11.15 -7.10 -7.54
N GLU A 302 -12.20 -7.82 -7.16
CA GLU A 302 -12.44 -8.19 -5.77
C GLU A 302 -11.35 -9.12 -5.24
N MET A 303 -10.92 -10.10 -6.02
CA MET A 303 -9.82 -10.98 -5.66
C MET A 303 -8.50 -10.24 -5.56
N LEU A 304 -8.24 -9.30 -6.48
CA LEU A 304 -7.05 -8.44 -6.45
C LEU A 304 -7.02 -7.56 -5.18
N ARG A 305 -8.15 -7.01 -4.74
CA ARG A 305 -8.23 -6.20 -3.52
C ARG A 305 -8.07 -7.00 -2.23
N LYS A 306 -8.47 -8.28 -2.24
CA LYS A 306 -8.58 -9.11 -1.01
C LYS A 306 -7.47 -10.12 -0.81
N HIS A 307 -6.62 -10.39 -1.83
CA HIS A 307 -5.53 -11.33 -1.63
C HIS A 307 -4.48 -10.80 -0.65
N THR A 308 -3.69 -11.71 -0.11
CA THR A 308 -2.61 -11.41 0.85
C THR A 308 -1.25 -11.94 0.38
N GLY A 309 -1.12 -12.29 -0.90
CA GLY A 309 0.11 -12.88 -1.46
C GLY A 309 1.34 -11.98 -1.43
N TYR A 310 1.18 -10.69 -1.11
CA TYR A 310 2.26 -9.71 -0.94
C TYR A 310 2.99 -9.78 0.40
N GLU A 311 2.52 -10.59 1.36
CA GLU A 311 3.05 -10.62 2.74
C GLU A 311 4.52 -11.04 2.81
N ASN A 312 5.02 -11.73 1.78
CA ASN A 312 6.43 -12.09 1.66
C ASN A 312 7.30 -11.03 0.98
N SER A 313 6.72 -9.90 0.56
CA SER A 313 7.49 -8.82 -0.07
C SER A 313 8.41 -8.12 0.94
N GLU A 314 9.55 -7.62 0.46
CA GLU A 314 10.51 -6.90 1.29
C GLU A 314 9.89 -5.65 1.92
N PRO A 315 9.15 -4.77 1.19
CA PRO A 315 8.52 -3.61 1.81
C PRO A 315 7.54 -3.97 2.93
N TYR A 316 6.78 -5.06 2.79
CA TYR A 316 5.85 -5.50 3.82
C TYR A 316 6.56 -5.97 5.09
N ARG A 317 7.69 -6.70 4.95
CA ARG A 317 8.52 -7.10 6.09
C ARG A 317 9.07 -5.88 6.83
N ARG A 318 9.48 -4.83 6.12
CA ARG A 318 9.95 -3.58 6.75
C ARG A 318 8.86 -2.95 7.62
N VAL A 319 7.63 -2.87 7.13
CA VAL A 319 6.49 -2.38 7.96
C VAL A 319 6.32 -3.24 9.21
N GLN A 320 6.38 -4.57 9.07
CA GLN A 320 6.28 -5.47 10.23
C GLN A 320 7.40 -5.24 11.24
N ASP A 321 8.64 -5.03 10.77
CA ASP A 321 9.79 -4.81 11.65
C ASP A 321 9.71 -3.48 12.39
N ASP A 322 9.17 -2.44 11.76
CA ASP A 322 8.92 -1.16 12.43
C ASP A 322 7.89 -1.31 13.56
N ILE A 323 6.81 -2.05 13.31
CA ILE A 323 5.77 -2.29 14.32
C ILE A 323 6.30 -3.19 15.45
N ARG A 324 7.12 -4.19 15.15
CA ARG A 324 7.79 -5.00 16.18
C ARG A 324 8.67 -4.14 17.10
N ARG A 325 9.48 -3.26 16.51
CA ARG A 325 10.30 -2.31 17.26
C ARG A 325 9.48 -1.36 18.13
N PHE A 326 8.32 -0.92 17.62
CA PHE A 326 7.37 -0.13 18.41
C PHE A 326 6.84 -0.92 19.62
N LEU A 327 6.43 -2.17 19.44
CA LEU A 327 5.94 -3.02 20.52
C LEU A 327 7.00 -3.30 21.58
N GLU A 328 8.26 -3.49 21.18
CA GLU A 328 9.40 -3.70 22.08
C GLU A 328 9.69 -2.46 22.93
N ARG A 329 9.67 -1.26 22.35
CA ARG A 329 9.80 0.00 23.10
C ARG A 329 8.73 0.16 24.17
N GLY A 330 7.48 -0.18 23.84
CA GLY A 330 6.37 -0.11 24.79
C GLY A 330 6.46 -1.09 25.97
N LYS A 331 7.30 -2.12 25.86
CA LYS A 331 7.63 -3.03 26.98
C LYS A 331 8.74 -2.49 27.90
N ALA A 332 9.66 -1.70 27.35
CA ALA A 332 10.82 -1.17 28.07
C ALA A 332 10.48 0.04 28.96
N THR A 333 9.33 0.68 28.78
CA THR A 333 8.90 1.80 29.63
C THR A 333 8.08 1.25 30.79
N PRO A 334 8.63 1.15 32.03
CA PRO A 334 7.86 0.72 33.20
C PRO A 334 6.73 1.74 33.42
N PRO A 335 5.54 1.31 33.89
CA PRO A 335 4.49 2.23 34.26
C PRO A 335 5.03 3.22 35.29
N PRO A 336 4.78 4.54 35.19
CA PRO A 336 5.16 5.48 36.22
C PRO A 336 4.58 4.99 37.54
N ALA A 337 5.45 4.87 38.54
CA ALA A 337 5.07 4.38 39.87
C ALA A 337 3.85 5.18 40.36
N ALA A 338 2.79 4.47 40.70
CA ALA A 338 1.62 5.08 41.30
C ALA A 338 2.08 5.93 42.47
N ALA A 339 1.83 7.24 42.44
CA ALA A 339 2.11 8.12 43.58
C ALA A 339 1.39 7.54 44.79
N ARG A 340 2.15 7.09 45.80
CA ARG A 340 1.58 6.67 47.08
C ARG A 340 0.81 7.87 47.65
N PRO A 341 -0.44 7.70 48.06
CA PRO A 341 -1.13 8.76 48.78
C PRO A 341 -0.29 9.15 50.01
N ALA A 342 -0.10 10.45 50.19
CA ALA A 342 0.57 10.97 51.37
C ALA A 342 -0.15 10.46 52.63
N PRO A 343 0.59 10.09 53.71
CA PRO A 343 -0.03 9.70 54.94
C PRO A 343 -0.85 10.89 55.51
N PRO A 344 -2.00 10.61 56.14
CA PRO A 344 -2.80 11.66 56.77
C PRO A 344 -1.97 12.42 57.79
N ALA A 345 -2.06 13.76 57.74
CA ALA A 345 -1.45 14.62 58.76
C ALA A 345 -1.98 14.23 60.12
N ALA A 346 -1.05 14.04 61.08
CA ALA A 346 -1.44 13.86 62.47
C ALA A 346 -2.06 15.21 62.98
N GLU A 347 -3.28 15.14 63.38
CA GLU A 347 -3.91 16.22 64.20
C GLU A 347 -3.31 16.18 65.59
N ASP A 348 -2.64 17.26 65.99
CA ASP A 348 -2.40 17.62 67.37
C ASP A 348 -3.50 18.49 67.92
#